data_054b1ed64b5bcdee963b01155a6fb8f0
#
_entry.id   054b1ed64b5bcdee963b01155a6fb8f0
#
_cell.length_a   1.000
_cell.length_b   1.000
_cell.length_c   1.000
_cell.angle_alpha   90.00
_cell.angle_beta   90.00
_cell.angle_gamma   90.00
#
_symmetry.space_group_name_H-M   'P 1'
#
loop_
_entity.id
_entity.type
_entity.pdbx_description
1 polymer ?
#
loop_
_entity_poly.entity_id
_entity_poly.type
_entity_poly.pdbx_seq_one_letter_code
_entity_poly.pdbx_strand_id
1 'polypeptide(L)'
;MVKSKNGKYLYSIADEGVAVFEIKPDGDLELINKVGIDGMRGCYLCVDDTGKYLFVAGYHDGKITAVHTHQDGRLGQVFDGVFHKGVGSVAERNFRPHVSCVKTTPEGKYVCAVDNGIDQVKIYRINTTRNRMELVDILRCKRESGPREIVFSKDGKYAYILFELINKVGVFTYKDTDKGPEFELIQLVEPLSDQLDPMHDCGAAMTISPDGKYLFTSTAGDDSVAMFSID
;
A
#
# COMPACT_ATOMS: atom_id res chain seq x y z
N MET A 1 9.25 -5.09 -3.81
CA MET A 1 9.19 -5.61 -5.18
C MET A 1 7.78 -6.04 -5.51
N VAL A 2 7.36 -5.93 -6.78
CA VAL A 2 6.05 -6.41 -7.25
C VAL A 2 6.19 -7.03 -8.64
N LYS A 3 5.46 -8.12 -8.87
CA LYS A 3 5.41 -8.82 -10.16
C LYS A 3 4.34 -8.21 -11.06
N SER A 4 4.60 -8.12 -12.36
CA SER A 4 3.55 -7.77 -13.33
C SER A 4 2.43 -8.82 -13.34
N LYS A 5 1.22 -8.43 -13.75
CA LYS A 5 0.06 -9.33 -13.78
C LYS A 5 0.27 -10.56 -14.69
N ASN A 6 1.02 -10.41 -15.78
CA ASN A 6 1.37 -11.53 -16.70
C ASN A 6 2.53 -12.38 -16.18
N GLY A 7 3.12 -12.04 -15.03
CA GLY A 7 4.20 -12.77 -14.40
C GLY A 7 5.57 -12.67 -15.07
N LYS A 8 5.72 -11.88 -16.14
CA LYS A 8 6.95 -11.80 -16.95
C LYS A 8 7.96 -10.77 -16.43
N TYR A 9 7.51 -9.79 -15.66
CA TYR A 9 8.33 -8.67 -15.23
C TYR A 9 8.31 -8.51 -13.71
N LEU A 10 9.44 -8.09 -13.15
CA LEU A 10 9.61 -7.76 -11.75
C LEU A 10 9.98 -6.29 -11.61
N TYR A 11 9.16 -5.52 -10.92
CA TYR A 11 9.45 -4.14 -10.56
C TYR A 11 10.06 -4.09 -9.15
N SER A 12 11.14 -3.35 -9.00
CA SER A 12 11.86 -3.22 -7.75
C SER A 12 12.20 -1.77 -7.45
N ILE A 13 12.10 -1.39 -6.19
CA ILE A 13 12.65 -0.12 -5.72
C ILE A 13 14.18 -0.19 -5.88
N ALA A 14 14.75 0.85 -6.47
CA ALA A 14 16.18 0.97 -6.73
C ALA A 14 16.60 2.42 -6.49
N ASP A 15 17.41 2.65 -5.46
CA ASP A 15 17.88 3.97 -5.06
C ASP A 15 16.73 5.01 -4.98
N GLU A 16 16.81 6.10 -5.75
CA GLU A 16 15.76 7.14 -5.84
C GLU A 16 14.76 6.88 -6.98
N GLY A 17 14.54 5.62 -7.34
CA GLY A 17 13.69 5.26 -8.46
C GLY A 17 13.14 3.85 -8.39
N VAL A 18 12.72 3.38 -9.55
CA VAL A 18 12.23 2.03 -9.79
C VAL A 18 12.96 1.40 -10.96
N ALA A 19 13.34 0.15 -10.82
CA ALA A 19 13.90 -0.68 -11.88
C ALA A 19 12.89 -1.75 -12.29
N VAL A 20 12.89 -2.13 -13.54
CA VAL A 20 12.15 -3.29 -14.05
C VAL A 20 13.10 -4.30 -14.67
N PHE A 21 12.81 -5.57 -14.38
CA PHE A 21 13.54 -6.73 -14.87
C PHE A 21 12.60 -7.66 -15.62
N GLU A 22 13.07 -8.24 -16.70
CA GLU A 22 12.44 -9.42 -17.30
C GLU A 22 12.79 -10.66 -16.47
N ILE A 23 11.80 -11.50 -16.21
CA ILE A 23 12.00 -12.80 -15.54
C ILE A 23 12.22 -13.84 -16.64
N LYS A 24 13.42 -14.39 -16.71
CA LYS A 24 13.79 -15.41 -17.69
C LYS A 24 13.20 -16.79 -17.32
N PRO A 25 13.12 -17.73 -18.27
CA PRO A 25 12.59 -19.08 -18.01
C PRO A 25 13.36 -19.88 -16.93
N ASP A 26 14.63 -19.59 -16.76
CA ASP A 26 15.51 -20.18 -15.73
C ASP A 26 15.39 -19.48 -14.36
N GLY A 27 14.63 -18.38 -14.29
CA GLY A 27 14.43 -17.56 -13.08
C GLY A 27 15.39 -16.40 -12.95
N ASP A 28 16.37 -16.25 -13.82
CA ASP A 28 17.26 -15.11 -13.86
C ASP A 28 16.53 -13.81 -14.19
N LEU A 29 17.11 -12.70 -13.78
CA LEU A 29 16.57 -11.36 -13.96
C LEU A 29 17.44 -10.54 -14.90
N GLU A 30 16.86 -10.09 -16.01
CA GLU A 30 17.53 -9.14 -16.92
C GLU A 30 16.95 -7.74 -16.77
N LEU A 31 17.82 -6.76 -16.46
CA LEU A 31 17.41 -5.37 -16.33
C LEU A 31 16.92 -4.83 -17.67
N ILE A 32 15.68 -4.32 -17.70
CA ILE A 32 15.12 -3.63 -18.86
C ILE A 32 15.43 -2.15 -18.82
N ASN A 33 14.93 -1.44 -17.79
CA ASN A 33 15.25 -0.02 -17.59
C ASN A 33 15.00 0.41 -16.13
N LYS A 34 15.42 1.64 -15.83
CA LYS A 34 15.19 2.34 -14.56
C LYS A 34 14.57 3.70 -14.81
N VAL A 35 13.75 4.17 -13.89
CA VAL A 35 13.13 5.50 -13.92
C VAL A 35 13.22 6.12 -12.53
N GLY A 36 13.70 7.38 -12.45
CA GLY A 36 13.65 8.19 -11.24
C GLY A 36 12.21 8.58 -10.89
N ILE A 37 11.92 8.75 -9.61
CA ILE A 37 10.57 9.09 -9.12
C ILE A 37 10.46 10.53 -8.61
N ASP A 38 11.47 11.36 -8.90
CA ASP A 38 11.52 12.78 -8.50
C ASP A 38 11.23 12.98 -7.00
N GLY A 39 11.88 12.21 -6.16
CA GLY A 39 11.69 12.20 -4.72
C GLY A 39 12.67 11.26 -4.02
N MET A 40 12.43 11.03 -2.73
CA MET A 40 13.23 10.10 -1.93
C MET A 40 12.90 8.65 -2.31
N ARG A 41 13.72 7.73 -1.80
CA ARG A 41 13.56 6.29 -2.04
C ARG A 41 12.14 5.82 -1.68
N GLY A 42 11.50 5.11 -2.61
CA GLY A 42 10.21 4.44 -2.37
C GLY A 42 10.30 3.32 -1.33
N CYS A 43 9.18 2.96 -0.72
CA CYS A 43 9.08 1.86 0.24
C CYS A 43 8.11 0.76 -0.18
N TYR A 44 7.13 1.07 -1.04
CA TYR A 44 6.11 0.12 -1.49
C TYR A 44 5.78 0.33 -2.96
N LEU A 45 5.43 -0.76 -3.66
CA LEU A 45 5.06 -0.77 -5.07
C LEU A 45 3.73 -1.50 -5.28
N CYS A 46 2.90 -0.96 -6.16
CA CYS A 46 1.68 -1.61 -6.64
C CYS A 46 1.53 -1.42 -8.15
N VAL A 47 1.31 -2.50 -8.89
CA VAL A 47 0.92 -2.45 -10.30
C VAL A 47 -0.61 -2.50 -10.36
N ASP A 48 -1.22 -1.64 -11.15
CA ASP A 48 -2.66 -1.67 -11.37
C ASP A 48 -3.10 -2.93 -12.14
N ASP A 49 -4.39 -3.24 -12.10
CA ASP A 49 -4.92 -4.46 -12.72
C ASP A 49 -4.84 -4.47 -14.25
N THR A 50 -4.77 -3.31 -14.87
CA THR A 50 -4.61 -3.18 -16.33
C THR A 50 -3.14 -3.33 -16.78
N GLY A 51 -2.19 -3.26 -15.83
CA GLY A 51 -0.75 -3.26 -16.11
C GLY A 51 -0.28 -2.01 -16.85
N LYS A 52 -1.00 -0.89 -16.74
CA LYS A 52 -0.64 0.39 -17.37
C LYS A 52 0.06 1.36 -16.44
N TYR A 53 -0.09 1.13 -15.14
CA TYR A 53 0.40 2.03 -14.11
C TYR A 53 1.14 1.28 -13.01
N LEU A 54 2.25 1.85 -12.59
CA LEU A 54 2.96 1.47 -11.37
C LEU A 54 2.86 2.63 -10.37
N PHE A 55 2.42 2.32 -9.16
CA PHE A 55 2.36 3.28 -8.06
C PHE A 55 3.48 3.00 -7.07
N VAL A 56 4.09 4.07 -6.58
CA VAL A 56 5.18 4.03 -5.61
C VAL A 56 4.79 4.83 -4.37
N ALA A 57 4.86 4.20 -3.21
CA ALA A 57 4.76 4.90 -1.94
C ALA A 57 6.15 5.35 -1.47
N GLY A 58 6.26 6.60 -1.05
CA GLY A 58 7.46 7.22 -0.50
C GLY A 58 7.25 7.59 0.96
N TYR A 59 7.85 6.82 1.87
CA TYR A 59 7.71 7.02 3.31
C TYR A 59 8.38 8.30 3.78
N HIS A 60 9.60 8.54 3.33
CA HIS A 60 10.42 9.63 3.85
C HIS A 60 9.97 11.03 3.43
N ASP A 61 9.39 11.14 2.25
CA ASP A 61 8.90 12.40 1.68
C ASP A 61 7.37 12.53 1.69
N GLY A 62 6.66 11.50 2.17
CA GLY A 62 5.20 11.50 2.25
C GLY A 62 4.53 11.62 0.88
N LYS A 63 5.09 10.94 -0.13
CA LYS A 63 4.70 11.09 -1.53
C LYS A 63 4.11 9.80 -2.09
N ILE A 64 3.07 9.91 -2.90
CA ILE A 64 2.68 8.88 -3.86
C ILE A 64 3.10 9.31 -5.26
N THR A 65 3.76 8.41 -6.01
CA THR A 65 4.18 8.64 -7.39
C THR A 65 3.53 7.62 -8.32
N ALA A 66 3.09 8.08 -9.49
CA ALA A 66 2.48 7.26 -10.51
C ALA A 66 3.33 7.28 -11.79
N VAL A 67 3.66 6.07 -12.27
CA VAL A 67 4.54 5.83 -13.41
C VAL A 67 3.77 5.04 -14.47
N HIS A 68 3.88 5.43 -15.73
CA HIS A 68 3.36 4.61 -16.82
C HIS A 68 4.16 3.31 -16.97
N THR A 69 3.48 2.23 -17.32
CA THR A 69 4.11 0.98 -17.75
C THR A 69 3.68 0.63 -19.17
N HIS A 70 4.55 -0.04 -19.91
CA HIS A 70 4.31 -0.46 -21.28
C HIS A 70 3.99 -1.95 -21.34
N GLN A 71 3.39 -2.41 -22.46
CA GLN A 71 3.04 -3.82 -22.65
C GLN A 71 4.27 -4.76 -22.65
N ASP A 72 5.42 -4.23 -23.02
CA ASP A 72 6.71 -4.92 -22.97
C ASP A 72 7.40 -4.85 -21.60
N GLY A 73 6.67 -4.43 -20.57
CA GLY A 73 7.12 -4.33 -19.18
C GLY A 73 7.92 -3.08 -18.86
N ARG A 74 8.42 -2.34 -19.86
CA ARG A 74 9.22 -1.13 -19.59
C ARG A 74 8.47 -0.12 -18.77
N LEU A 75 9.21 0.54 -17.87
CA LEU A 75 8.76 1.73 -17.19
C LEU A 75 8.81 2.92 -18.16
N GLY A 76 7.69 3.62 -18.27
CA GLY A 76 7.59 4.89 -18.96
C GLY A 76 7.94 6.06 -18.06
N GLN A 77 7.42 7.25 -18.36
CA GLN A 77 7.65 8.44 -17.54
C GLN A 77 6.77 8.45 -16.29
N VAL A 78 7.25 9.14 -15.27
CA VAL A 78 6.40 9.60 -14.15
C VAL A 78 5.38 10.57 -14.75
N PHE A 79 4.10 10.31 -14.50
CA PHE A 79 3.05 11.20 -15.01
C PHE A 79 2.41 12.05 -13.91
N ASP A 80 2.55 11.63 -12.64
CA ASP A 80 2.08 12.41 -11.50
C ASP A 80 2.81 12.03 -10.22
N GLY A 81 2.88 12.99 -9.28
CA GLY A 81 3.44 12.80 -7.96
C GLY A 81 2.77 13.74 -6.97
N VAL A 82 2.13 13.17 -5.93
CA VAL A 82 1.38 13.94 -4.94
C VAL A 82 2.05 13.82 -3.58
N PHE A 83 2.57 14.94 -3.08
CA PHE A 83 3.00 15.05 -1.69
C PHE A 83 1.77 15.18 -0.79
N HIS A 84 1.65 14.30 0.18
CA HIS A 84 0.62 14.42 1.18
C HIS A 84 0.88 15.63 2.07
N LYS A 85 -0.20 16.25 2.54
CA LYS A 85 -0.15 17.36 3.48
C LYS A 85 -1.02 17.02 4.69
N GLY A 86 -0.56 17.42 5.84
CA GLY A 86 -1.25 17.19 7.10
C GLY A 86 -0.27 17.17 8.27
N VAL A 87 -0.84 17.16 9.46
CA VAL A 87 -0.10 17.02 10.70
C VAL A 87 -0.73 15.83 11.43
N GLY A 88 0.09 14.90 11.85
CA GLY A 88 -0.32 13.75 12.66
C GLY A 88 -0.42 14.12 14.14
N SER A 89 -0.29 13.13 14.98
CA SER A 89 -0.25 13.29 16.43
C SER A 89 1.13 13.75 16.90
N VAL A 90 1.32 13.78 18.24
CA VAL A 90 2.60 14.12 18.88
C VAL A 90 3.61 12.98 18.89
N ALA A 91 3.22 11.76 18.47
CA ALA A 91 4.10 10.62 18.47
C ALA A 91 5.26 10.82 17.48
N GLU A 92 6.45 10.36 17.82
CA GLU A 92 7.68 10.56 17.04
C GLU A 92 7.57 10.07 15.61
N ARG A 93 6.80 9.01 15.36
CA ARG A 93 6.58 8.41 14.03
C ARG A 93 5.33 8.88 13.32
N ASN A 94 4.53 9.73 13.95
CA ASN A 94 3.19 10.13 13.48
C ASN A 94 2.99 11.65 13.67
N PHE A 95 3.87 12.46 13.07
CA PHE A 95 3.79 13.93 13.17
C PHE A 95 3.75 14.63 11.81
N ARG A 96 4.13 13.94 10.74
CA ARG A 96 4.13 14.42 9.36
C ARG A 96 3.76 13.29 8.41
N PRO A 97 3.42 13.57 7.13
CA PRO A 97 3.09 12.54 6.17
C PRO A 97 4.21 11.51 5.98
N HIS A 98 3.83 10.22 5.97
CA HIS A 98 4.66 9.06 5.71
C HIS A 98 3.84 8.04 4.92
N VAL A 99 3.86 8.13 3.58
CA VAL A 99 3.12 7.17 2.75
C VAL A 99 3.83 5.82 2.76
N SER A 100 3.26 4.85 3.47
CA SER A 100 3.88 3.54 3.75
C SER A 100 3.44 2.45 2.77
N CYS A 101 2.24 2.56 2.20
CA CYS A 101 1.69 1.56 1.29
C CYS A 101 0.82 2.22 0.22
N VAL A 102 0.77 1.59 -0.93
CA VAL A 102 -0.16 1.93 -2.01
C VAL A 102 -0.79 0.66 -2.56
N LYS A 103 -2.12 0.68 -2.77
CA LYS A 103 -2.86 -0.48 -3.26
C LYS A 103 -4.02 -0.03 -4.14
N THR A 104 -4.28 -0.74 -5.24
CA THR A 104 -5.51 -0.55 -6.01
C THR A 104 -6.68 -1.23 -5.32
N THR A 105 -7.88 -0.66 -5.46
CA THR A 105 -9.12 -1.31 -5.02
C THR A 105 -9.44 -2.54 -5.88
N PRO A 106 -10.27 -3.48 -5.42
CA PRO A 106 -10.54 -4.75 -6.12
C PRO A 106 -11.04 -4.59 -7.56
N GLU A 107 -11.85 -3.57 -7.82
CA GLU A 107 -12.36 -3.24 -9.16
C GLU A 107 -11.36 -2.39 -10.00
N GLY A 108 -10.19 -2.04 -9.45
CA GLY A 108 -9.14 -1.28 -10.13
C GLY A 108 -9.46 0.20 -10.39
N LYS A 109 -10.54 0.73 -9.80
CA LYS A 109 -11.02 2.10 -10.05
C LYS A 109 -10.30 3.16 -9.23
N TYR A 110 -9.86 2.80 -8.02
CA TYR A 110 -9.18 3.70 -7.10
C TYR A 110 -7.81 3.18 -6.67
N VAL A 111 -7.02 4.12 -6.16
CA VAL A 111 -5.70 3.88 -5.58
C VAL A 111 -5.72 4.38 -4.15
N CYS A 112 -5.56 3.48 -3.19
CA CYS A 112 -5.44 3.77 -1.77
C CYS A 112 -3.98 4.03 -1.44
N ALA A 113 -3.66 5.22 -0.94
CA ALA A 113 -2.35 5.59 -0.40
C ALA A 113 -2.44 5.67 1.12
N VAL A 114 -1.85 4.72 1.80
CA VAL A 114 -1.87 4.61 3.27
C VAL A 114 -0.79 5.50 3.83
N ASP A 115 -1.19 6.45 4.66
CA ASP A 115 -0.29 7.42 5.29
C ASP A 115 -0.21 7.17 6.80
N ASN A 116 0.87 6.54 7.21
CA ASN A 116 1.18 6.21 8.58
C ASN A 116 1.31 7.46 9.46
N GLY A 117 1.89 8.53 8.90
CA GLY A 117 2.27 9.71 9.65
C GLY A 117 1.12 10.66 9.98
N ILE A 118 -0.03 10.54 9.34
CA ILE A 118 -1.18 11.43 9.54
C ILE A 118 -2.50 10.68 9.78
N ASP A 119 -2.41 9.37 10.08
CA ASP A 119 -3.56 8.49 10.38
C ASP A 119 -4.65 8.51 9.30
N GLN A 120 -4.25 8.40 8.02
CA GLN A 120 -5.19 8.48 6.89
C GLN A 120 -4.89 7.45 5.82
N VAL A 121 -5.93 7.02 5.11
CA VAL A 121 -5.80 6.42 3.79
C VAL A 121 -6.41 7.41 2.80
N LYS A 122 -5.59 7.97 1.91
CA LYS A 122 -6.08 8.85 0.85
C LYS A 122 -6.40 8.04 -0.38
N ILE A 123 -7.56 8.28 -0.96
CA ILE A 123 -8.11 7.50 -2.06
C ILE A 123 -8.13 8.37 -3.30
N TYR A 124 -7.43 7.92 -4.34
CA TYR A 124 -7.26 8.63 -5.60
C TYR A 124 -7.93 7.88 -6.74
N ARG A 125 -8.33 8.63 -7.76
CA ARG A 125 -8.72 8.11 -9.07
C ARG A 125 -7.76 8.68 -10.11
N ILE A 126 -7.41 7.88 -11.13
CA ILE A 126 -6.63 8.37 -12.25
C ILE A 126 -7.56 9.09 -13.21
N ASN A 127 -7.32 10.38 -13.41
CA ASN A 127 -7.92 11.14 -14.50
C ASN A 127 -7.05 10.97 -15.75
N THR A 128 -7.48 10.09 -16.65
CA THR A 128 -6.73 9.76 -17.88
C THR A 128 -6.68 10.93 -18.87
N THR A 129 -7.67 11.83 -18.85
CA THR A 129 -7.71 13.02 -19.72
C THR A 129 -6.66 14.05 -19.28
N ARG A 130 -6.52 14.24 -17.96
CA ARG A 130 -5.57 15.19 -17.38
C ARG A 130 -4.23 14.56 -17.03
N ASN A 131 -4.13 13.26 -17.19
CA ASN A 131 -2.96 12.44 -16.85
C ASN A 131 -2.46 12.72 -15.42
N ARG A 132 -3.36 12.61 -14.43
CA ARG A 132 -3.03 12.86 -13.02
C ARG A 132 -3.93 12.07 -12.07
N MET A 133 -3.47 11.94 -10.82
CA MET A 133 -4.27 11.42 -9.71
C MET A 133 -5.14 12.53 -9.11
N GLU A 134 -6.43 12.26 -8.95
CA GLU A 134 -7.38 13.16 -8.30
C GLU A 134 -7.83 12.55 -6.98
N LEU A 135 -7.70 13.29 -5.89
CA LEU A 135 -8.19 12.88 -4.58
C LEU A 135 -9.72 12.77 -4.63
N VAL A 136 -10.23 11.59 -4.28
CA VAL A 136 -11.67 11.30 -4.25
C VAL A 136 -12.20 11.32 -2.83
N ASP A 137 -11.47 10.69 -1.89
CA ASP A 137 -11.90 10.56 -0.50
C ASP A 137 -10.70 10.37 0.44
N ILE A 138 -10.97 10.50 1.74
CA ILE A 138 -9.99 10.29 2.82
C ILE A 138 -10.64 9.45 3.91
N LEU A 139 -10.21 8.19 4.03
CA LEU A 139 -10.53 7.37 5.19
C LEU A 139 -9.65 7.82 6.35
N ARG A 140 -10.29 8.37 7.39
CA ARG A 140 -9.62 8.80 8.62
C ARG A 140 -9.59 7.65 9.61
N CYS A 141 -8.37 7.25 9.99
CA CYS A 141 -8.15 6.25 11.02
C CYS A 141 -8.15 6.90 12.41
N LYS A 142 -8.17 6.08 13.44
CA LYS A 142 -8.01 6.55 14.82
C LYS A 142 -6.66 7.27 14.97
N ARG A 143 -6.64 8.37 15.69
CA ARG A 143 -5.39 9.09 16.01
C ARG A 143 -4.38 8.15 16.66
N GLU A 144 -3.12 8.31 16.31
CA GLU A 144 -1.99 7.52 16.85
C GLU A 144 -2.10 6.02 16.55
N SER A 145 -2.90 5.63 15.55
CA SER A 145 -2.97 4.24 15.13
C SER A 145 -1.86 3.85 14.14
N GLY A 146 -1.40 4.82 13.34
CA GLY A 146 -0.36 4.59 12.33
C GLY A 146 -0.75 3.54 11.29
N PRO A 147 -1.73 3.80 10.39
CA PRO A 147 -2.06 2.85 9.35
C PRO A 147 -0.83 2.62 8.47
N ARG A 148 -0.44 1.35 8.29
CA ARG A 148 0.79 0.97 7.61
C ARG A 148 0.57 0.29 6.28
N GLU A 149 -0.38 -0.64 6.23
CA GLU A 149 -0.66 -1.43 5.04
C GLU A 149 -2.16 -1.68 4.92
N ILE A 150 -2.67 -1.74 3.68
CA ILE A 150 -4.03 -2.14 3.35
C ILE A 150 -4.00 -3.32 2.39
N VAL A 151 -4.85 -4.32 2.65
CA VAL A 151 -5.12 -5.42 1.72
C VAL A 151 -6.62 -5.63 1.62
N PHE A 152 -7.11 -6.14 0.48
CA PHE A 152 -8.52 -6.41 0.26
C PHE A 152 -8.77 -7.90 0.27
N SER A 153 -9.97 -8.29 0.77
CA SER A 153 -10.43 -9.68 0.66
C SER A 153 -10.54 -10.11 -0.80
N LYS A 154 -10.46 -11.41 -1.05
CA LYS A 154 -10.49 -11.97 -2.40
C LYS A 154 -11.81 -11.70 -3.14
N ASP A 155 -12.91 -11.60 -2.42
CA ASP A 155 -14.24 -11.27 -2.95
C ASP A 155 -14.47 -9.74 -3.08
N GLY A 156 -13.50 -8.93 -2.65
CA GLY A 156 -13.54 -7.47 -2.74
C GLY A 156 -14.49 -6.78 -1.78
N LYS A 157 -15.08 -7.49 -0.82
CA LYS A 157 -16.08 -6.91 0.10
C LYS A 157 -15.49 -6.32 1.36
N TYR A 158 -14.27 -6.69 1.70
CA TYR A 158 -13.58 -6.26 2.92
C TYR A 158 -12.22 -5.67 2.60
N ALA A 159 -11.82 -4.70 3.42
CA ALA A 159 -10.46 -4.18 3.48
C ALA A 159 -9.91 -4.40 4.88
N TYR A 160 -8.66 -4.83 4.96
CA TYR A 160 -7.93 -5.00 6.21
C TYR A 160 -6.85 -3.93 6.26
N ILE A 161 -6.76 -3.20 7.37
CA ILE A 161 -5.73 -2.18 7.57
C ILE A 161 -4.90 -2.55 8.79
N LEU A 162 -3.62 -2.77 8.59
CA LEU A 162 -2.65 -2.95 9.67
C LEU A 162 -2.31 -1.58 10.26
N PHE A 163 -2.48 -1.44 11.57
CA PHE A 163 -2.10 -0.27 12.34
C PHE A 163 -0.78 -0.54 13.06
N GLU A 164 0.27 0.15 12.63
CA GLU A 164 1.64 -0.04 13.15
C GLU A 164 1.75 0.27 14.63
N LEU A 165 1.29 1.47 15.04
CA LEU A 165 1.55 2.02 16.37
C LEU A 165 0.74 1.35 17.48
N ILE A 166 -0.39 0.76 17.16
CA ILE A 166 -1.23 0.05 18.11
C ILE A 166 -1.21 -1.47 17.91
N ASN A 167 -0.43 -1.97 16.95
CA ASN A 167 -0.29 -3.39 16.58
C ASN A 167 -1.64 -4.13 16.45
N LYS A 168 -2.57 -3.56 15.68
CA LYS A 168 -3.92 -4.11 15.47
C LYS A 168 -4.27 -4.12 14.00
N VAL A 169 -5.23 -4.95 13.63
CA VAL A 169 -5.85 -4.95 12.30
C VAL A 169 -7.27 -4.44 12.40
N GLY A 170 -7.58 -3.40 11.64
CA GLY A 170 -8.95 -2.96 11.39
C GLY A 170 -9.55 -3.75 10.23
N VAL A 171 -10.73 -4.32 10.46
CA VAL A 171 -11.56 -4.95 9.42
C VAL A 171 -12.63 -3.96 9.01
N PHE A 172 -12.65 -3.61 7.74
CA PHE A 172 -13.61 -2.68 7.17
C PHE A 172 -14.47 -3.39 6.13
N THR A 173 -15.76 -3.08 6.05
CA THR A 173 -16.51 -3.33 4.83
C THR A 173 -16.01 -2.38 3.74
N TYR A 174 -16.05 -2.83 2.49
CA TYR A 174 -15.71 -2.01 1.34
C TYR A 174 -16.81 -2.09 0.29
N LYS A 175 -17.20 -0.94 -0.26
CA LYS A 175 -18.16 -0.84 -1.35
C LYS A 175 -17.77 0.31 -2.29
N ASP A 176 -17.77 0.06 -3.61
CA ASP A 176 -17.78 1.13 -4.61
C ASP A 176 -19.22 1.55 -4.85
N THR A 177 -19.55 2.80 -4.57
CA THR A 177 -20.89 3.37 -4.74
C THR A 177 -20.87 4.49 -5.77
N ASP A 178 -22.04 4.94 -6.19
CA ASP A 178 -22.16 6.11 -7.10
C ASP A 178 -21.57 7.40 -6.49
N LYS A 179 -21.46 7.46 -5.15
CA LYS A 179 -20.87 8.59 -4.43
C LYS A 179 -19.35 8.45 -4.22
N GLY A 180 -18.79 7.28 -4.49
CA GLY A 180 -17.39 6.94 -4.30
C GLY A 180 -17.18 5.71 -3.43
N PRO A 181 -15.93 5.42 -3.05
CA PRO A 181 -15.59 4.27 -2.22
C PRO A 181 -16.03 4.50 -0.77
N GLU A 182 -16.73 3.53 -0.21
CA GLU A 182 -17.18 3.56 1.19
C GLU A 182 -16.48 2.49 2.00
N PHE A 183 -16.00 2.88 3.19
CA PHE A 183 -15.34 2.01 4.17
C PHE A 183 -16.02 2.17 5.52
N GLU A 184 -16.42 1.08 6.14
CA GLU A 184 -16.99 1.06 7.48
C GLU A 184 -16.22 0.09 8.37
N LEU A 185 -15.66 0.57 9.49
CA LEU A 185 -14.96 -0.27 10.46
C LEU A 185 -15.97 -1.16 11.18
N ILE A 186 -15.82 -2.46 11.06
CA ILE A 186 -16.71 -3.46 11.69
C ILE A 186 -16.03 -4.25 12.80
N GLN A 187 -14.69 -4.35 12.77
CA GLN A 187 -13.95 -5.12 13.77
C GLN A 187 -12.53 -4.54 13.94
N LEU A 188 -12.00 -4.67 15.15
CA LEU A 188 -10.59 -4.42 15.43
C LEU A 188 -10.05 -5.66 16.13
N VAL A 189 -9.05 -6.29 15.52
CA VAL A 189 -8.41 -7.50 16.07
C VAL A 189 -6.94 -7.22 16.39
N GLU A 190 -6.42 -7.92 17.37
CA GLU A 190 -5.03 -7.83 17.79
C GLU A 190 -4.36 -9.20 17.76
N PRO A 191 -3.05 -9.25 17.46
CA PRO A 191 -2.28 -10.48 17.61
C PRO A 191 -2.34 -10.93 19.07
N LEU A 192 -2.58 -12.22 19.27
CA LEU A 192 -2.52 -12.80 20.60
C LEU A 192 -1.06 -13.10 20.92
N SER A 193 -0.43 -12.26 21.72
CA SER A 193 0.85 -12.53 22.36
C SER A 193 0.77 -12.06 23.80
N ASP A 194 1.09 -12.95 24.73
CA ASP A 194 1.14 -12.65 26.17
C ASP A 194 2.36 -11.76 26.53
N GLN A 195 3.21 -11.46 25.54
CA GLN A 195 4.50 -10.75 25.71
C GLN A 195 4.56 -9.44 24.95
N LEU A 196 3.45 -8.96 24.33
CA LEU A 196 3.45 -7.71 23.59
C LEU A 196 3.81 -6.52 24.48
N ASP A 197 4.87 -5.81 24.13
CA ASP A 197 5.25 -4.52 24.70
C ASP A 197 4.75 -3.37 23.81
N PRO A 198 3.66 -2.66 24.18
CA PRO A 198 3.10 -1.59 23.36
C PRO A 198 4.08 -0.44 23.07
N MET A 199 5.19 -0.35 23.81
CA MET A 199 6.21 0.69 23.60
C MET A 199 7.24 0.30 22.52
N HIS A 200 7.45 -0.99 22.28
CA HIS A 200 8.48 -1.49 21.39
C HIS A 200 7.93 -2.31 20.21
N ASP A 201 6.76 -2.94 20.40
CA ASP A 201 6.18 -3.82 19.40
C ASP A 201 5.28 -3.07 18.44
N CYS A 202 5.47 -3.29 17.15
CA CYS A 202 4.71 -2.62 16.11
C CYS A 202 4.34 -3.56 14.97
N GLY A 203 3.16 -3.34 14.38
CA GLY A 203 2.72 -4.04 13.19
C GLY A 203 3.64 -3.74 12.00
N ALA A 204 4.24 -4.76 11.39
CA ALA A 204 5.28 -4.58 10.39
C ALA A 204 4.81 -4.87 8.95
N ALA A 205 4.13 -5.99 8.72
CA ALA A 205 3.63 -6.38 7.41
C ALA A 205 2.34 -7.21 7.53
N MET A 206 1.58 -7.25 6.42
CA MET A 206 0.32 -7.99 6.36
C MET A 206 0.13 -8.62 4.98
N THR A 207 -0.40 -9.86 4.94
CA THR A 207 -0.72 -10.53 3.69
C THR A 207 -1.91 -11.48 3.86
N ILE A 208 -2.62 -11.74 2.76
CA ILE A 208 -3.70 -12.74 2.70
C ILE A 208 -3.17 -14.00 2.03
N SER A 209 -3.58 -15.17 2.53
CA SER A 209 -3.28 -16.45 1.89
C SER A 209 -3.82 -16.51 0.46
N PRO A 210 -3.20 -17.28 -0.45
CA PRO A 210 -3.65 -17.38 -1.84
C PRO A 210 -5.09 -17.89 -2.00
N ASP A 211 -5.61 -18.68 -1.05
CA ASP A 211 -6.99 -19.13 -1.03
C ASP A 211 -7.98 -18.12 -0.44
N GLY A 212 -7.48 -17.04 0.18
CA GLY A 212 -8.27 -15.97 0.78
C GLY A 212 -8.83 -16.30 2.17
N LYS A 213 -8.42 -17.40 2.79
CA LYS A 213 -8.99 -17.89 4.06
C LYS A 213 -8.26 -17.38 5.30
N TYR A 214 -7.04 -16.91 5.15
CA TYR A 214 -6.22 -16.51 6.28
C TYR A 214 -5.57 -15.15 6.01
N LEU A 215 -5.52 -14.34 7.06
CA LEU A 215 -4.75 -13.11 7.12
C LEU A 215 -3.53 -13.34 8.02
N PHE A 216 -2.36 -12.97 7.55
CA PHE A 216 -1.12 -13.03 8.33
C PHE A 216 -0.62 -11.63 8.62
N THR A 217 -0.17 -11.38 9.83
CA THR A 217 0.51 -10.15 10.22
C THR A 217 1.82 -10.49 10.91
N SER A 218 2.84 -9.65 10.71
CA SER A 218 4.08 -9.74 11.48
C SER A 218 4.19 -8.58 12.45
N THR A 219 4.73 -8.84 13.62
CA THR A 219 5.02 -7.86 14.67
C THR A 219 6.53 -7.74 14.82
N ALA A 220 7.07 -6.53 14.59
CA ALA A 220 8.47 -6.23 14.88
C ALA A 220 8.60 -5.89 16.37
N GLY A 221 9.67 -6.34 16.99
CA GLY A 221 9.89 -6.26 18.44
C GLY A 221 9.62 -7.60 19.12
N ASP A 222 8.40 -8.11 19.01
CA ASP A 222 8.02 -9.46 19.47
C ASP A 222 8.48 -10.58 18.52
N ASP A 223 8.99 -10.23 17.32
CA ASP A 223 9.50 -11.17 16.30
C ASP A 223 8.53 -12.31 15.94
N SER A 224 7.23 -12.02 15.95
CA SER A 224 6.16 -12.99 15.78
C SER A 224 5.36 -12.79 14.48
N VAL A 225 4.63 -13.84 14.12
CA VAL A 225 3.63 -13.83 13.04
C VAL A 225 2.31 -14.35 13.60
N ALA A 226 1.27 -13.52 13.50
CA ALA A 226 -0.10 -13.91 13.83
C ALA A 226 -0.86 -14.35 12.58
N MET A 227 -1.73 -15.34 12.73
CA MET A 227 -2.64 -15.84 11.71
C MET A 227 -4.08 -15.69 12.18
N PHE A 228 -4.92 -15.08 11.35
CA PHE A 228 -6.36 -14.92 11.60
C PHE A 228 -7.14 -15.67 10.51
N SER A 229 -8.22 -16.36 10.89
CA SER A 229 -9.19 -16.89 9.92
C SER A 229 -10.03 -15.75 9.34
N ILE A 230 -10.35 -15.86 8.06
CA ILE A 230 -11.30 -14.99 7.35
C ILE A 230 -12.54 -15.82 7.07
N ASP A 231 -13.67 -15.49 7.72
CA ASP A 231 -14.95 -16.18 7.60
C ASP A 231 -15.81 -15.52 6.52
#